data_4439b2962456e3ad9f8c37adb486a1b1
#
_entry.id   4439b2962456e3ad9f8c37adb486a1b1
#
_cell.length_a   1.000
_cell.length_b   1.000
_cell.length_c   1.000
_cell.angle_alpha   90.00
_cell.angle_beta   90.00
_cell.angle_gamma   90.00
#
_symmetry.space_group_name_H-M   'P 1'
#
loop_
_entity.id
_entity.type
_entity.pdbx_description
1 polymer ?
#
loop_
_entity_poly.entity_id
_entity_poly.type
_entity_poly.pdbx_seq_one_letter_code
_entity_poly.pdbx_strand_id
1 'polypeptide(L)'
;MKSIKVKTFCAGALGLVMLASCSDWLDPKPLSFFTPENTFDTYAGLKSATDMLNRDVRYFDFYPTSGSAEPCILSEYWFSEMAVNGRTDANNVPVDLTALITPSASLSGNASQINNYWTYLYKGIKDANTLLNRATTAQYENEEQRKEVEALAYFHRAYRYYRLVHQYGDVPFIVNEVTSPRYDFYTTKREVILKQLKEDLENSAAYLSNSVYVGQVSQAAAYHLLAKINLALGDFDAAIEAANKVINDGVHYLMTDRFGVDKNDPTKNVIWDLHQSENKHLPENKEVLYLSLIHISEP
;
A
#
# COMPACT_ATOMS: atom_id res chain seq x y z
N MET A 1 -33.85 12.33 -67.04
CA MET A 1 -32.49 12.28 -66.48
C MET A 1 -32.25 13.10 -65.23
N LYS A 2 -32.98 14.19 -64.92
CA LYS A 2 -32.81 14.98 -63.69
C LYS A 2 -33.28 14.27 -62.41
N SER A 3 -34.32 13.43 -62.46
CA SER A 3 -34.88 12.75 -61.27
C SER A 3 -33.98 11.66 -60.66
N ILE A 4 -33.15 10.98 -61.46
CA ILE A 4 -32.28 9.91 -61.04
C ILE A 4 -31.07 10.49 -60.23
N LYS A 5 -30.52 11.62 -60.68
CA LYS A 5 -29.40 12.26 -60.02
C LYS A 5 -29.75 12.78 -58.64
N VAL A 6 -30.97 13.28 -58.42
CA VAL A 6 -31.45 13.73 -57.11
C VAL A 6 -31.65 12.55 -56.13
N LYS A 7 -32.22 11.45 -56.62
CA LYS A 7 -32.37 10.23 -55.75
C LYS A 7 -31.08 9.62 -55.36
N THR A 8 -30.05 9.61 -56.20
CA THR A 8 -28.70 9.09 -55.88
C THR A 8 -27.97 10.01 -54.92
N PHE A 9 -28.15 11.34 -55.05
CA PHE A 9 -27.55 12.30 -54.10
C PHE A 9 -28.19 12.22 -52.71
N CYS A 10 -29.52 12.09 -52.62
CA CYS A 10 -30.22 11.89 -51.36
C CYS A 10 -29.87 10.55 -50.69
N ALA A 11 -29.71 9.47 -51.46
CA ALA A 11 -29.28 8.17 -50.90
C ALA A 11 -27.83 8.21 -50.39
N GLY A 12 -26.94 8.94 -51.08
CA GLY A 12 -25.55 9.14 -50.60
C GLY A 12 -25.47 10.01 -49.35
N ALA A 13 -26.29 11.07 -49.25
CA ALA A 13 -26.36 11.92 -48.06
C ALA A 13 -26.96 11.18 -46.85
N LEU A 14 -27.96 10.33 -47.03
CA LEU A 14 -28.53 9.49 -45.98
C LEU A 14 -27.53 8.44 -45.50
N GLY A 15 -26.71 7.88 -46.36
CA GLY A 15 -25.65 6.93 -46.03
C GLY A 15 -24.53 7.57 -45.19
N LEU A 16 -24.18 8.83 -45.45
CA LEU A 16 -23.19 9.58 -44.69
C LEU A 16 -23.66 9.97 -43.27
N VAL A 17 -24.97 10.23 -43.11
CA VAL A 17 -25.57 10.52 -41.80
C VAL A 17 -25.63 9.27 -40.92
N MET A 18 -25.76 8.08 -41.48
CA MET A 18 -25.76 6.81 -40.74
C MET A 18 -24.36 6.42 -40.27
N LEU A 19 -23.27 6.97 -40.83
CA LEU A 19 -21.90 6.76 -40.41
C LEU A 19 -21.49 7.69 -39.25
N ALA A 20 -22.27 8.72 -38.95
CA ALA A 20 -22.13 9.55 -37.75
C ALA A 20 -22.89 8.90 -36.58
N SER A 21 -22.81 7.58 -36.47
CA SER A 21 -23.38 6.81 -35.36
C SER A 21 -22.68 7.22 -34.05
N CYS A 22 -23.44 7.66 -33.08
CA CYS A 22 -23.03 8.05 -31.76
C CYS A 22 -22.10 7.01 -31.16
N SER A 23 -20.79 7.31 -31.06
CA SER A 23 -19.83 6.48 -30.34
C SER A 23 -20.23 6.36 -28.87
N ASP A 24 -20.87 7.37 -28.32
CA ASP A 24 -21.35 7.40 -26.91
C ASP A 24 -22.47 6.37 -26.63
N TRP A 25 -23.20 5.89 -27.63
CA TRP A 25 -24.26 4.89 -27.41
C TRP A 25 -23.70 3.45 -27.38
N LEU A 26 -22.54 3.25 -27.99
CA LEU A 26 -21.84 1.95 -28.00
C LEU A 26 -20.85 1.78 -26.85
N ASP A 27 -20.59 2.86 -26.11
CA ASP A 27 -19.75 2.86 -24.93
C ASP A 27 -20.58 3.28 -23.68
N PRO A 28 -21.46 2.37 -23.20
CA PRO A 28 -22.30 2.67 -22.06
C PRO A 28 -21.41 2.86 -20.83
N LYS A 29 -21.38 4.09 -20.31
CA LYS A 29 -20.76 4.34 -19.00
C LYS A 29 -21.52 3.53 -17.95
N PRO A 30 -20.92 2.54 -17.32
CA PRO A 30 -21.63 1.72 -16.33
C PRO A 30 -21.93 2.57 -15.10
N LEU A 31 -23.17 3.02 -14.97
CA LEU A 31 -23.65 3.81 -13.82
C LEU A 31 -23.80 2.96 -12.54
N SER A 32 -23.82 1.64 -12.68
CA SER A 32 -24.06 0.68 -11.60
C SER A 32 -22.84 -0.15 -11.19
N PHE A 33 -21.72 -0.01 -11.89
CA PHE A 33 -20.48 -0.69 -11.56
C PHE A 33 -19.39 0.34 -11.26
N PHE A 34 -18.62 0.11 -10.19
CA PHE A 34 -17.44 0.87 -9.92
C PHE A 34 -16.33 0.48 -10.91
N THR A 35 -16.03 1.37 -11.84
CA THR A 35 -14.85 1.27 -12.70
C THR A 35 -13.79 2.26 -12.20
N PRO A 36 -12.50 2.05 -12.51
CA PRO A 36 -11.46 3.02 -12.15
C PRO A 36 -11.79 4.44 -12.65
N GLU A 37 -12.45 4.55 -13.82
CA GLU A 37 -12.80 5.81 -14.45
C GLU A 37 -13.87 6.59 -13.67
N ASN A 38 -14.85 5.91 -13.07
CA ASN A 38 -15.93 6.58 -12.33
C ASN A 38 -15.70 6.60 -10.81
N THR A 39 -14.82 5.75 -10.31
CA THR A 39 -14.50 5.70 -8.85
C THR A 39 -13.46 6.74 -8.48
N PHE A 40 -12.47 6.99 -9.35
CA PHE A 40 -11.31 7.83 -9.04
C PHE A 40 -11.42 9.25 -9.63
N ASP A 41 -12.60 9.66 -10.06
CA ASP A 41 -12.84 11.01 -10.59
C ASP A 41 -12.99 12.07 -9.49
N THR A 42 -13.12 11.67 -8.24
CA THR A 42 -13.36 12.56 -7.10
C THR A 42 -12.43 12.27 -5.93
N TYR A 43 -12.20 13.30 -5.10
CA TYR A 43 -11.46 13.15 -3.85
C TYR A 43 -12.02 12.02 -2.96
N ALA A 44 -13.34 11.93 -2.79
CA ALA A 44 -13.96 10.90 -1.95
C ALA A 44 -13.67 9.48 -2.45
N GLY A 45 -13.69 9.26 -3.76
CA GLY A 45 -13.35 7.97 -4.37
C GLY A 45 -11.87 7.63 -4.17
N LEU A 46 -10.97 8.59 -4.39
CA LEU A 46 -9.54 8.40 -4.16
C LEU A 46 -9.22 8.17 -2.67
N LYS A 47 -9.87 8.91 -1.77
CA LYS A 47 -9.70 8.71 -0.33
C LYS A 47 -10.14 7.32 0.11
N SER A 48 -11.29 6.84 -0.36
CA SER A 48 -11.74 5.47 -0.11
C SER A 48 -10.74 4.42 -0.62
N ALA A 49 -10.08 4.68 -1.74
CA ALA A 49 -9.04 3.78 -2.26
C ALA A 49 -7.74 3.83 -1.43
N THR A 50 -7.37 4.97 -0.84
CA THR A 50 -6.27 5.03 0.13
C THR A 50 -6.58 4.25 1.41
N ASP A 51 -7.83 4.30 1.88
CA ASP A 51 -8.26 3.51 3.04
C ASP A 51 -8.22 2.00 2.75
N MET A 52 -8.53 1.60 1.51
CA MET A 52 -8.34 0.22 1.07
C MET A 52 -6.85 -0.19 1.08
N LEU A 53 -5.92 0.69 0.69
CA LEU A 53 -4.48 0.41 0.80
C LEU A 53 -4.03 0.21 2.25
N ASN A 54 -4.58 0.98 3.20
CA ASN A 54 -4.34 0.80 4.64
C ASN A 54 -4.85 -0.57 5.13
N ARG A 55 -6.05 -0.96 4.72
CA ARG A 55 -6.62 -2.27 5.05
C ARG A 55 -5.77 -3.41 4.45
N ASP A 56 -5.32 -3.27 3.22
CA ASP A 56 -4.57 -4.29 2.50
C ASP A 56 -3.21 -4.57 3.16
N VAL A 57 -2.57 -3.59 3.81
CA VAL A 57 -1.36 -3.82 4.62
C VAL A 57 -1.61 -4.90 5.66
N ARG A 58 -2.71 -4.82 6.41
CA ARG A 58 -3.02 -5.83 7.41
C ARG A 58 -3.47 -7.15 6.80
N TYR A 59 -4.37 -7.09 5.83
CA TYR A 59 -5.02 -8.27 5.27
C TYR A 59 -4.04 -9.20 4.56
N PHE A 60 -3.08 -8.65 3.83
CA PHE A 60 -2.13 -9.44 3.06
C PHE A 60 -0.80 -9.68 3.78
N ASP A 61 -0.31 -8.71 4.57
CA ASP A 61 0.96 -8.84 5.25
C ASP A 61 0.85 -9.66 6.54
N PHE A 62 -0.23 -9.48 7.32
CA PHE A 62 -0.38 -10.00 8.67
C PHE A 62 -1.43 -11.09 8.82
N TYR A 63 -2.32 -11.31 7.84
CA TYR A 63 -3.34 -12.34 7.92
C TYR A 63 -3.18 -13.38 6.82
N PRO A 64 -3.27 -14.66 7.16
CA PRO A 64 -3.30 -15.71 6.15
C PRO A 64 -4.63 -15.65 5.39
N THR A 65 -4.57 -15.66 4.07
CA THR A 65 -5.74 -15.67 3.20
C THR A 65 -6.40 -17.04 3.05
N SER A 66 -5.77 -18.09 3.59
CA SER A 66 -6.31 -19.46 3.64
C SER A 66 -5.97 -20.10 4.97
N GLY A 67 -6.90 -20.86 5.53
CA GLY A 67 -6.95 -21.33 6.91
C GLY A 67 -5.79 -22.15 7.48
N SER A 68 -4.65 -22.20 6.81
CA SER A 68 -3.41 -22.84 7.29
C SER A 68 -2.14 -22.07 6.88
N ALA A 69 -2.25 -20.95 6.19
CA ALA A 69 -1.10 -20.18 5.76
C ALA A 69 -0.67 -19.21 6.86
N GLU A 70 0.60 -19.14 7.15
CA GLU A 70 1.15 -18.16 8.06
C GLU A 70 1.26 -16.79 7.37
N PRO A 71 1.24 -15.66 8.12
CA PRO A 71 1.39 -14.33 7.55
C PRO A 71 2.67 -14.21 6.72
N CYS A 72 2.57 -13.64 5.52
CA CYS A 72 3.71 -13.49 4.60
C CYS A 72 4.87 -12.70 5.22
N ILE A 73 4.56 -11.72 6.09
CA ILE A 73 5.55 -10.89 6.78
C ILE A 73 6.49 -11.70 7.67
N LEU A 74 6.10 -12.88 8.13
CA LEU A 74 6.97 -13.73 8.94
C LEU A 74 8.22 -14.16 8.18
N SER A 75 8.21 -14.17 6.85
CA SER A 75 9.40 -14.45 6.05
C SER A 75 10.54 -13.45 6.33
N GLU A 76 10.23 -12.20 6.69
CA GLU A 76 11.23 -11.21 7.04
C GLU A 76 11.98 -11.57 8.34
N TYR A 77 11.31 -12.26 9.27
CA TYR A 77 11.90 -12.69 10.54
C TYR A 77 12.61 -14.03 10.41
N TRP A 78 12.06 -14.96 9.63
CA TRP A 78 12.66 -16.29 9.45
C TRP A 78 13.96 -16.28 8.64
N PHE A 79 14.12 -15.34 7.71
CA PHE A 79 15.37 -15.13 6.98
C PHE A 79 16.37 -14.23 7.72
N SER A 80 16.14 -13.98 9.00
CA SER A 80 17.03 -13.24 9.87
C SER A 80 17.53 -14.15 11.01
N GLU A 81 18.52 -13.67 11.76
CA GLU A 81 19.00 -14.32 12.99
C GLU A 81 18.06 -14.10 14.19
N MET A 82 16.95 -13.37 13.99
CA MET A 82 16.09 -12.89 15.08
C MET A 82 15.04 -13.90 15.50
N ALA A 83 14.62 -14.78 14.61
CA ALA A 83 13.54 -15.72 14.88
C ALA A 83 13.68 -17.03 14.11
N VAL A 84 13.25 -18.12 14.76
CA VAL A 84 13.08 -19.43 14.16
C VAL A 84 11.67 -19.90 14.37
N ASN A 85 11.19 -20.77 13.48
CA ASN A 85 9.89 -21.40 13.66
C ASN A 85 9.95 -22.35 14.87
N GLY A 86 9.05 -22.17 15.84
CA GLY A 86 8.97 -23.02 17.03
C GLY A 86 8.37 -24.42 16.80
N ARG A 87 7.77 -24.67 15.61
CA ARG A 87 7.27 -26.00 15.23
C ARG A 87 8.31 -26.72 14.37
N THR A 88 8.70 -27.90 14.81
CA THR A 88 9.69 -28.76 14.13
C THR A 88 9.09 -30.00 13.52
N ASP A 89 7.76 -30.21 13.64
CA ASP A 89 7.07 -31.33 13.03
C ASP A 89 6.87 -31.12 11.52
N ALA A 90 7.43 -32.02 10.74
CA ALA A 90 7.59 -31.94 9.29
C ALA A 90 6.30 -31.75 8.45
N ASN A 91 5.13 -31.73 9.08
CA ASN A 91 3.86 -31.79 8.34
C ASN A 91 3.14 -30.44 8.13
N ASN A 92 3.59 -29.35 8.74
CA ASN A 92 2.75 -28.14 8.77
C ASN A 92 3.42 -26.79 8.53
N VAL A 93 4.75 -26.72 8.39
CA VAL A 93 5.42 -25.41 8.25
C VAL A 93 6.69 -25.53 7.45
N PRO A 94 7.13 -24.49 6.74
CA PRO A 94 8.46 -24.40 6.17
C PRO A 94 9.49 -24.43 7.30
N VAL A 95 9.78 -25.62 7.78
CA VAL A 95 10.81 -25.88 8.82
C VAL A 95 12.20 -25.76 8.19
N ASP A 96 12.29 -26.02 6.90
CA ASP A 96 13.52 -25.92 6.14
C ASP A 96 13.52 -24.66 5.28
N LEU A 97 14.10 -23.59 5.81
CA LEU A 97 14.30 -22.35 5.07
C LEU A 97 15.15 -22.58 3.80
N THR A 98 16.02 -23.58 3.80
CA THR A 98 16.81 -23.95 2.64
C THR A 98 15.90 -24.42 1.50
N ALA A 99 14.84 -25.18 1.81
CA ALA A 99 13.86 -25.61 0.81
C ALA A 99 13.08 -24.44 0.19
N LEU A 100 12.94 -23.30 0.90
CA LEU A 100 12.23 -22.12 0.41
C LEU A 100 13.04 -21.27 -0.57
N ILE A 101 14.38 -21.34 -0.50
CA ILE A 101 15.29 -20.51 -1.29
C ILE A 101 16.02 -21.26 -2.39
N THR A 102 15.88 -22.58 -2.46
CA THR A 102 16.50 -23.36 -3.53
C THR A 102 15.72 -23.25 -4.84
N PRO A 103 16.39 -23.19 -6.01
CA PRO A 103 15.71 -23.17 -7.31
C PRO A 103 14.82 -24.38 -7.59
N SER A 104 15.10 -25.51 -6.93
CA SER A 104 14.30 -26.73 -7.00
C SER A 104 13.12 -26.76 -6.03
N ALA A 105 12.97 -25.75 -5.18
CA ALA A 105 11.80 -25.65 -4.31
C ALA A 105 10.55 -25.62 -5.18
N SER A 106 9.77 -26.68 -5.11
CA SER A 106 8.47 -26.74 -5.76
C SER A 106 7.64 -25.56 -5.26
N LEU A 107 7.03 -24.81 -6.18
CA LEU A 107 6.09 -23.73 -5.87
C LEU A 107 4.83 -24.22 -5.14
N SER A 108 4.74 -25.52 -4.84
CA SER A 108 3.64 -26.13 -4.10
C SER A 108 3.84 -26.00 -2.58
N GLY A 109 2.90 -25.37 -1.92
CA GLY A 109 2.78 -25.33 -0.46
C GLY A 109 3.64 -24.27 0.21
N ASN A 110 4.86 -24.58 0.56
CA ASN A 110 5.69 -23.74 1.45
C ASN A 110 6.38 -22.56 0.73
N ALA A 111 6.71 -22.71 -0.55
CA ALA A 111 7.17 -21.59 -1.39
C ALA A 111 6.06 -20.56 -1.64
N SER A 112 4.81 -20.91 -1.33
CA SER A 112 3.65 -20.05 -1.54
C SER A 112 3.73 -18.74 -0.75
N GLN A 113 4.31 -18.74 0.46
CA GLN A 113 4.41 -17.53 1.28
C GLN A 113 5.32 -16.47 0.64
N ILE A 114 6.51 -16.86 0.18
CA ILE A 114 7.44 -15.95 -0.49
C ILE A 114 6.83 -15.45 -1.80
N ASN A 115 6.21 -16.34 -2.58
CA ASN A 115 5.53 -15.97 -3.82
C ASN A 115 4.30 -15.08 -3.56
N ASN A 116 3.51 -15.40 -2.54
CA ASN A 116 2.36 -14.59 -2.14
C ASN A 116 2.81 -13.20 -1.67
N TYR A 117 3.92 -13.12 -0.90
CA TYR A 117 4.44 -11.84 -0.43
C TYR A 117 4.86 -10.95 -1.59
N TRP A 118 5.60 -11.48 -2.56
CA TRP A 118 5.90 -10.80 -3.82
C TRP A 118 4.63 -10.28 -4.51
N THR A 119 3.65 -11.15 -4.68
CA THR A 119 2.39 -10.82 -5.37
C THR A 119 1.62 -9.72 -4.64
N TYR A 120 1.53 -9.78 -3.31
CA TYR A 120 0.80 -8.78 -2.52
C TYR A 120 1.51 -7.43 -2.49
N LEU A 121 2.83 -7.42 -2.39
CA LEU A 121 3.61 -6.19 -2.45
C LEU A 121 3.42 -5.50 -3.80
N TYR A 122 3.53 -6.24 -4.93
CA TYR A 122 3.29 -5.66 -6.25
C TYR A 122 1.83 -5.27 -6.49
N LYS A 123 0.86 -5.98 -5.93
CA LYS A 123 -0.54 -5.54 -5.97
C LYS A 123 -0.70 -4.16 -5.34
N GLY A 124 -0.17 -3.97 -4.14
CA GLY A 124 -0.26 -2.68 -3.48
C GLY A 124 0.55 -1.57 -4.15
N ILE A 125 1.69 -1.89 -4.80
CA ILE A 125 2.45 -0.94 -5.63
C ILE A 125 1.61 -0.52 -6.84
N LYS A 126 0.99 -1.47 -7.53
CA LYS A 126 0.09 -1.18 -8.65
C LYS A 126 -1.04 -0.24 -8.22
N ASP A 127 -1.70 -0.55 -7.10
CA ASP A 127 -2.82 0.23 -6.60
C ASP A 127 -2.37 1.66 -6.19
N ALA A 128 -1.20 1.81 -5.55
CA ALA A 128 -0.61 3.12 -5.24
C ALA A 128 -0.25 3.92 -6.51
N ASN A 129 0.32 3.29 -7.53
CA ASN A 129 0.62 3.94 -8.80
C ASN A 129 -0.65 4.37 -9.54
N THR A 130 -1.73 3.57 -9.49
CA THR A 130 -3.03 3.95 -10.02
C THR A 130 -3.54 5.21 -9.33
N LEU A 131 -3.47 5.28 -7.99
CA LEU A 131 -3.88 6.48 -7.24
C LEU A 131 -3.05 7.71 -7.63
N LEU A 132 -1.72 7.60 -7.72
CA LEU A 132 -0.85 8.70 -8.14
C LEU A 132 -1.19 9.20 -9.54
N ASN A 133 -1.47 8.30 -10.47
CA ASN A 133 -1.86 8.67 -11.83
C ASN A 133 -3.24 9.35 -11.87
N ARG A 134 -4.23 8.77 -11.20
CA ARG A 134 -5.62 9.28 -11.17
C ARG A 134 -5.75 10.57 -10.36
N ALA A 135 -4.91 10.77 -9.34
CA ALA A 135 -4.85 12.02 -8.58
C ALA A 135 -4.57 13.24 -9.45
N THR A 136 -3.92 13.08 -10.60
CA THR A 136 -3.63 14.20 -11.51
C THR A 136 -4.85 14.74 -12.25
N THR A 137 -5.91 13.94 -12.39
CA THR A 137 -7.09 14.27 -13.22
C THR A 137 -8.39 14.35 -12.42
N ALA A 138 -8.39 13.92 -11.17
CA ALA A 138 -9.57 13.92 -10.31
C ALA A 138 -9.99 15.34 -9.91
N GLN A 139 -11.25 15.46 -9.50
CA GLN A 139 -11.83 16.73 -9.03
C GLN A 139 -11.62 16.88 -7.52
N TYR A 140 -11.12 18.06 -7.13
CA TYR A 140 -10.86 18.44 -5.75
C TYR A 140 -11.51 19.78 -5.42
N GLU A 141 -11.84 19.98 -4.16
CA GLU A 141 -12.28 21.29 -3.66
C GLU A 141 -11.10 22.25 -3.49
N ASN A 142 -9.92 21.71 -3.16
CA ASN A 142 -8.70 22.45 -2.93
C ASN A 142 -7.47 21.60 -3.19
N GLU A 143 -6.31 22.23 -3.22
CA GLU A 143 -5.02 21.58 -3.47
C GLU A 143 -4.57 20.66 -2.32
N GLU A 144 -5.00 20.95 -1.09
CA GLU A 144 -4.68 20.15 0.09
C GLU A 144 -5.24 18.73 -0.04
N GLN A 145 -6.47 18.58 -0.53
CA GLN A 145 -7.08 17.27 -0.78
C GLN A 145 -6.27 16.46 -1.80
N ARG A 146 -5.79 17.09 -2.86
CA ARG A 146 -4.93 16.44 -3.86
C ARG A 146 -3.62 15.98 -3.23
N LYS A 147 -2.97 16.87 -2.48
CA LYS A 147 -1.70 16.58 -1.81
C LYS A 147 -1.81 15.48 -0.76
N GLU A 148 -2.91 15.42 -0.04
CA GLU A 148 -3.17 14.34 0.92
C GLU A 148 -3.24 12.97 0.21
N VAL A 149 -3.99 12.87 -0.89
CA VAL A 149 -4.09 11.62 -1.66
C VAL A 149 -2.73 11.19 -2.22
N GLU A 150 -2.00 12.14 -2.83
CA GLU A 150 -0.65 11.88 -3.33
C GLU A 150 0.29 11.40 -2.21
N ALA A 151 0.27 12.06 -1.06
CA ALA A 151 1.10 11.73 0.09
C ALA A 151 0.84 10.31 0.62
N LEU A 152 -0.43 9.93 0.72
CA LEU A 152 -0.83 8.58 1.12
C LEU A 152 -0.37 7.53 0.08
N ALA A 153 -0.53 7.82 -1.20
CA ALA A 153 -0.13 6.90 -2.26
C ALA A 153 1.41 6.75 -2.32
N TYR A 154 2.17 7.83 -2.14
CA TYR A 154 3.64 7.79 -2.01
C TYR A 154 4.08 6.95 -0.81
N PHE A 155 3.46 7.13 0.36
CA PHE A 155 3.75 6.31 1.53
C PHE A 155 3.55 4.82 1.24
N HIS A 156 2.40 4.46 0.68
CA HIS A 156 2.08 3.06 0.40
C HIS A 156 2.97 2.44 -0.66
N ARG A 157 3.41 3.20 -1.67
CA ARG A 157 4.40 2.76 -2.64
C ARG A 157 5.75 2.52 -1.97
N ALA A 158 6.21 3.49 -1.19
CA ALA A 158 7.47 3.41 -0.49
C ALA A 158 7.50 2.26 0.53
N TYR A 159 6.44 2.09 1.32
CA TYR A 159 6.31 1.01 2.30
C TYR A 159 6.46 -0.38 1.66
N ARG A 160 5.81 -0.60 0.53
CA ARG A 160 5.83 -1.90 -0.15
C ARG A 160 7.15 -2.15 -0.87
N TYR A 161 7.70 -1.15 -1.56
CA TYR A 161 9.01 -1.29 -2.18
C TYR A 161 10.14 -1.44 -1.16
N TYR A 162 10.08 -0.75 -0.01
CA TYR A 162 11.05 -0.93 1.06
C TYR A 162 11.14 -2.40 1.48
N ARG A 163 10.00 -3.06 1.71
CA ARG A 163 9.94 -4.48 2.04
C ARG A 163 10.42 -5.37 0.89
N LEU A 164 9.96 -5.06 -0.32
CA LEU A 164 10.30 -5.83 -1.51
C LEU A 164 11.81 -5.87 -1.76
N VAL A 165 12.49 -4.72 -1.70
CA VAL A 165 13.95 -4.66 -1.95
C VAL A 165 14.78 -5.19 -0.80
N HIS A 166 14.25 -5.24 0.42
CA HIS A 166 14.92 -5.89 1.55
C HIS A 166 14.80 -7.41 1.48
N GLN A 167 13.67 -7.92 1.03
CA GLN A 167 13.44 -9.35 0.90
C GLN A 167 14.08 -9.96 -0.35
N TYR A 168 14.02 -9.26 -1.50
CA TYR A 168 14.36 -9.83 -2.80
C TYR A 168 15.55 -9.15 -3.50
N GLY A 169 16.07 -8.07 -2.99
CA GLY A 169 17.19 -7.33 -3.58
C GLY A 169 16.77 -6.47 -4.78
N ASP A 170 17.44 -6.65 -5.93
CA ASP A 170 17.14 -5.94 -7.18
C ASP A 170 15.82 -6.47 -7.76
N VAL A 171 14.85 -5.59 -8.00
CA VAL A 171 13.48 -5.95 -8.43
C VAL A 171 13.01 -5.03 -9.55
N PRO A 172 11.98 -5.40 -10.33
CA PRO A 172 11.34 -4.47 -11.26
C PRO A 172 10.80 -3.23 -10.57
N PHE A 173 11.19 -2.05 -11.06
CA PHE A 173 10.77 -0.78 -10.50
C PHE A 173 9.71 -0.12 -11.38
N ILE A 174 8.45 -0.19 -10.94
CA ILE A 174 7.27 0.27 -11.67
C ILE A 174 6.71 1.48 -10.91
N VAL A 175 6.75 2.65 -11.53
CA VAL A 175 6.33 3.93 -10.92
C VAL A 175 5.08 4.53 -11.55
N ASN A 176 4.60 3.95 -12.66
CA ASN A 176 3.43 4.41 -13.38
C ASN A 176 2.31 3.36 -13.34
N GLU A 177 1.08 3.80 -13.56
CA GLU A 177 -0.05 2.91 -13.77
C GLU A 177 0.19 2.02 -15.00
N VAL A 178 0.00 0.71 -14.85
CA VAL A 178 0.08 -0.25 -15.96
C VAL A 178 -1.34 -0.50 -16.46
N THR A 179 -1.65 0.04 -17.64
CA THR A 179 -3.00 0.00 -18.24
C THR A 179 -3.22 -1.14 -19.23
N SER A 180 -2.14 -1.85 -19.59
CA SER A 180 -2.20 -3.01 -20.51
C SER A 180 -1.21 -4.09 -20.08
N PRO A 181 -1.44 -5.38 -20.44
CA PRO A 181 -0.49 -6.46 -20.15
C PRO A 181 0.90 -6.17 -20.71
N ARG A 182 1.92 -6.31 -19.87
CA ARG A 182 3.33 -6.14 -20.23
C ARG A 182 4.14 -7.32 -19.72
N TYR A 183 5.21 -7.68 -20.46
CA TYR A 183 6.13 -8.77 -20.14
C TYR A 183 7.60 -8.33 -20.16
N ASP A 184 7.85 -7.04 -20.42
CA ASP A 184 9.16 -6.41 -20.60
C ASP A 184 9.66 -5.72 -19.33
N PHE A 185 9.56 -6.38 -18.19
CA PHE A 185 10.05 -5.86 -16.92
C PHE A 185 11.50 -6.29 -16.67
N TYR A 186 12.33 -5.34 -16.28
CA TYR A 186 13.71 -5.54 -15.89
C TYR A 186 13.93 -5.12 -14.44
N THR A 187 14.86 -5.77 -13.78
CA THR A 187 15.24 -5.42 -12.41
C THR A 187 15.99 -4.10 -12.38
N THR A 188 15.71 -3.30 -11.37
CA THR A 188 16.40 -2.06 -11.02
C THR A 188 17.21 -2.30 -9.75
N LYS A 189 18.39 -1.71 -9.67
CA LYS A 189 19.25 -1.81 -8.48
C LYS A 189 18.53 -1.31 -7.24
N ARG A 190 18.61 -2.09 -6.16
CA ARG A 190 18.03 -1.78 -4.85
C ARG A 190 18.33 -0.34 -4.41
N GLU A 191 19.58 0.11 -4.56
CA GLU A 191 19.99 1.45 -4.16
C GLU A 191 19.26 2.55 -4.94
N VAL A 192 19.04 2.36 -6.24
CA VAL A 192 18.30 3.31 -7.10
C VAL A 192 16.85 3.39 -6.65
N ILE A 193 16.24 2.24 -6.35
CA ILE A 193 14.88 2.19 -5.81
C ILE A 193 14.82 2.95 -4.49
N LEU A 194 15.69 2.65 -3.52
CA LEU A 194 15.70 3.30 -2.21
C LEU A 194 15.86 4.83 -2.31
N LYS A 195 16.65 5.35 -3.26
CA LYS A 195 16.75 6.80 -3.51
C LYS A 195 15.42 7.40 -3.94
N GLN A 196 14.68 6.73 -4.83
CA GLN A 196 13.35 7.19 -5.23
C GLN A 196 12.35 7.11 -4.07
N LEU A 197 12.43 6.05 -3.24
CA LEU A 197 11.55 5.95 -2.07
C LEU A 197 11.83 7.04 -1.02
N LYS A 198 13.07 7.52 -0.91
CA LYS A 198 13.40 8.69 -0.10
C LYS A 198 12.62 9.91 -0.58
N GLU A 199 12.66 10.22 -1.87
CA GLU A 199 11.89 11.32 -2.47
C GLU A 199 10.38 11.14 -2.28
N ASP A 200 9.84 9.94 -2.49
CA ASP A 200 8.43 9.62 -2.25
C ASP A 200 8.02 9.95 -0.81
N LEU A 201 8.86 9.59 0.18
CA LEU A 201 8.55 9.82 1.59
C LEU A 201 8.75 11.26 2.04
N GLU A 202 9.70 11.99 1.46
CA GLU A 202 9.83 13.43 1.67
C GLU A 202 8.56 14.15 1.21
N ASN A 203 8.04 13.80 0.03
CA ASN A 203 6.75 14.30 -0.47
C ASN A 203 5.58 13.84 0.41
N SER A 204 5.58 12.59 0.86
CA SER A 204 4.53 12.08 1.75
C SER A 204 4.52 12.82 3.09
N ALA A 205 5.65 12.88 3.78
CA ALA A 205 5.74 13.50 5.10
C ALA A 205 5.40 15.01 5.09
N ALA A 206 5.59 15.69 3.96
CA ALA A 206 5.28 17.13 3.85
C ALA A 206 3.78 17.44 3.96
N TYR A 207 2.91 16.50 3.60
CA TYR A 207 1.46 16.74 3.49
C TYR A 207 0.60 15.82 4.37
N LEU A 208 1.20 14.91 5.13
CA LEU A 208 0.49 14.11 6.13
C LEU A 208 0.42 14.85 7.47
N SER A 209 -0.60 14.49 8.28
CA SER A 209 -0.82 14.98 9.63
C SER A 209 -0.52 13.91 10.66
N ASN A 210 -0.19 14.31 11.89
CA ASN A 210 -0.18 13.43 13.06
C ASN A 210 -1.56 13.30 13.72
N SER A 211 -2.51 14.21 13.38
CA SER A 211 -3.90 14.14 13.83
C SER A 211 -4.72 13.32 12.85
N VAL A 212 -4.58 12.00 12.90
CA VAL A 212 -5.27 11.05 12.02
C VAL A 212 -6.11 10.08 12.83
N TYR A 213 -7.15 9.53 12.19
CA TYR A 213 -7.91 8.43 12.77
C TYR A 213 -7.05 7.15 12.84
N VAL A 214 -7.35 6.33 13.83
CA VAL A 214 -6.74 5.01 13.97
C VAL A 214 -6.96 4.21 12.67
N GLY A 215 -5.89 3.64 12.13
CA GLY A 215 -5.92 2.94 10.86
C GLY A 215 -5.44 3.76 9.66
N GLN A 216 -5.18 5.04 9.84
CA GLN A 216 -4.60 5.90 8.80
C GLN A 216 -3.10 6.12 9.01
N VAL A 217 -2.43 6.46 7.93
CA VAL A 217 -0.99 6.77 7.97
C VAL A 217 -0.78 8.15 8.58
N SER A 218 0.02 8.22 9.64
CA SER A 218 0.45 9.48 10.25
C SER A 218 1.70 10.06 9.58
N GLN A 219 1.94 11.34 9.77
CA GLN A 219 3.20 11.99 9.38
C GLN A 219 4.40 11.33 10.07
N ALA A 220 4.25 10.97 11.34
CA ALA A 220 5.28 10.25 12.11
C ALA A 220 5.63 8.89 11.48
N ALA A 221 4.64 8.16 10.96
CA ALA A 221 4.89 6.90 10.25
C ALA A 221 5.72 7.12 8.97
N ALA A 222 5.46 8.20 8.23
CA ALA A 222 6.24 8.54 7.03
C ALA A 222 7.68 8.90 7.39
N TYR A 223 7.91 9.73 8.40
CA TYR A 223 9.26 10.05 8.88
C TYR A 223 10.00 8.84 9.45
N HIS A 224 9.30 7.95 10.17
CA HIS A 224 9.91 6.72 10.65
C HIS A 224 10.40 5.83 9.49
N LEU A 225 9.58 5.65 8.46
CA LEU A 225 9.99 4.88 7.29
C LEU A 225 11.12 5.59 6.52
N LEU A 226 11.09 6.92 6.42
CA LEU A 226 12.15 7.72 5.82
C LEU A 226 13.49 7.55 6.57
N ALA A 227 13.46 7.53 7.92
CA ALA A 227 14.65 7.26 8.73
C ALA A 227 15.24 5.87 8.40
N LYS A 228 14.39 4.84 8.26
CA LYS A 228 14.84 3.48 7.89
C LYS A 228 15.43 3.43 6.49
N ILE A 229 14.88 4.16 5.53
CA ILE A 229 15.42 4.22 4.16
C ILE A 229 16.76 4.96 4.14
N ASN A 230 16.90 6.07 4.87
CA ASN A 230 18.17 6.78 4.99
C ASN A 230 19.25 5.91 5.64
N LEU A 231 18.91 5.12 6.68
CA LEU A 231 19.83 4.12 7.25
C LEU A 231 20.26 3.09 6.21
N ALA A 232 19.34 2.58 5.39
CA ALA A 232 19.63 1.60 4.36
C ALA A 232 20.50 2.17 3.22
N LEU A 233 20.46 3.48 3.00
CA LEU A 233 21.31 4.22 2.06
C LEU A 233 22.66 4.61 2.66
N GLY A 234 22.87 4.48 3.98
CA GLY A 234 24.06 4.95 4.67
C GLY A 234 24.08 6.47 4.94
N ASP A 235 22.95 7.15 4.72
CA ASP A 235 22.78 8.58 5.01
C ASP A 235 22.35 8.77 6.46
N PHE A 236 23.31 8.65 7.35
CA PHE A 236 23.04 8.63 8.81
C PHE A 236 22.55 9.98 9.33
N ASP A 237 23.04 11.08 8.81
CA ASP A 237 22.61 12.42 9.22
C ASP A 237 21.12 12.65 8.86
N ALA A 238 20.73 12.31 7.63
CA ALA A 238 19.33 12.38 7.22
C ALA A 238 18.44 11.39 8.00
N ALA A 239 18.96 10.22 8.38
CA ALA A 239 18.24 9.27 9.22
C ALA A 239 17.97 9.84 10.63
N ILE A 240 18.96 10.50 11.23
CA ILE A 240 18.82 11.17 12.53
C ILE A 240 17.82 12.32 12.44
N GLU A 241 17.89 13.13 11.37
CA GLU A 241 16.95 14.22 11.17
C GLU A 241 15.51 13.71 11.08
N ALA A 242 15.27 12.69 10.26
CA ALA A 242 13.95 12.09 10.10
C ALA A 242 13.43 11.46 11.41
N ALA A 243 14.30 10.78 12.17
CA ALA A 243 13.92 10.22 13.48
C ALA A 243 13.57 11.33 14.49
N ASN A 244 14.33 12.43 14.50
CA ASN A 244 14.06 13.57 15.37
C ASN A 244 12.72 14.27 15.06
N LYS A 245 12.23 14.22 13.81
CA LYS A 245 10.88 14.70 13.46
C LYS A 245 9.78 13.91 14.18
N VAL A 246 10.00 12.62 14.44
CA VAL A 246 9.07 11.79 15.22
C VAL A 246 9.24 12.03 16.72
N ILE A 247 10.48 12.02 17.21
CA ILE A 247 10.78 12.16 18.65
C ILE A 247 10.27 13.51 19.20
N ASN A 248 10.33 14.56 18.38
CA ASN A 248 9.99 15.93 18.77
C ASN A 248 8.66 16.42 18.19
N ASP A 249 7.76 15.54 17.74
CA ASP A 249 6.49 15.95 17.13
C ASP A 249 5.44 16.44 18.13
N GLY A 250 5.68 16.24 19.43
CA GLY A 250 4.78 16.64 20.52
C GLY A 250 3.53 15.77 20.66
N VAL A 251 3.42 14.71 19.87
CA VAL A 251 2.26 13.78 19.87
C VAL A 251 2.67 12.39 20.36
N HIS A 252 3.80 11.88 19.88
CA HIS A 252 4.28 10.53 20.16
C HIS A 252 5.39 10.56 21.21
N TYR A 253 5.34 9.60 22.13
CA TYR A 253 6.37 9.41 23.18
C TYR A 253 6.33 7.98 23.71
N LEU A 254 7.42 7.56 24.34
CA LEU A 254 7.49 6.26 25.01
C LEU A 254 6.60 6.23 26.24
N MET A 255 5.73 5.23 26.33
CA MET A 255 4.79 5.07 27.44
C MET A 255 5.55 4.62 28.69
N THR A 256 5.44 5.38 29.76
CA THR A 256 5.99 5.07 31.09
C THR A 256 4.92 4.74 32.10
N ASP A 257 3.71 5.27 31.90
CA ASP A 257 2.60 5.10 32.80
C ASP A 257 1.65 4.01 32.31
N ARG A 258 0.98 3.36 33.26
CA ARG A 258 -0.03 2.34 33.00
C ARG A 258 -1.25 2.93 32.30
N PHE A 259 -1.80 2.21 31.32
CA PHE A 259 -2.97 2.64 30.55
C PHE A 259 -3.84 1.46 30.09
N GLY A 260 -5.03 1.76 29.56
CA GLY A 260 -5.91 0.76 28.98
C GLY A 260 -6.62 -0.13 29.98
N VAL A 261 -7.00 -1.34 29.50
CA VAL A 261 -7.95 -2.21 30.21
C VAL A 261 -7.43 -2.74 31.56
N ASP A 262 -6.15 -3.04 31.65
CA ASP A 262 -5.53 -3.62 32.85
C ASP A 262 -4.74 -2.62 33.70
N LYS A 263 -4.92 -1.30 33.47
CA LYS A 263 -4.11 -0.26 34.11
C LYS A 263 -4.10 -0.29 35.66
N ASN A 264 -5.14 -0.85 36.25
CA ASN A 264 -5.28 -0.94 37.70
C ASN A 264 -4.81 -2.28 38.27
N ASP A 265 -4.37 -3.23 37.47
CA ASP A 265 -3.84 -4.51 37.93
C ASP A 265 -2.38 -4.33 38.39
N PRO A 266 -2.12 -4.49 39.70
CA PRO A 266 -0.77 -4.29 40.25
C PRO A 266 0.24 -5.38 39.85
N THR A 267 -0.20 -6.47 39.25
CA THR A 267 0.65 -7.57 38.76
C THR A 267 1.19 -7.31 37.35
N LYS A 268 0.70 -6.28 36.69
CA LYS A 268 1.04 -5.92 35.30
C LYS A 268 1.93 -4.67 35.26
N ASN A 269 2.55 -4.43 34.11
CA ASN A 269 3.37 -3.27 33.86
C ASN A 269 3.01 -2.60 32.53
N VAL A 270 3.64 -1.49 32.18
CA VAL A 270 3.37 -0.76 30.94
C VAL A 270 3.65 -1.60 29.68
N ILE A 271 4.63 -2.49 29.71
CA ILE A 271 4.92 -3.40 28.60
C ILE A 271 3.76 -4.37 28.36
N TRP A 272 3.14 -4.85 29.45
CA TRP A 272 1.90 -5.63 29.33
C TRP A 272 0.80 -4.82 28.64
N ASP A 273 0.58 -3.58 29.06
CA ASP A 273 -0.46 -2.72 28.50
C ASP A 273 -0.24 -2.46 27.01
N LEU A 274 1.01 -2.19 26.59
CA LEU A 274 1.37 -2.00 25.18
C LEU A 274 1.07 -3.21 24.27
N HIS A 275 1.11 -4.42 24.84
CA HIS A 275 0.91 -5.66 24.09
C HIS A 275 -0.54 -6.15 24.08
N GLN A 276 -1.45 -5.55 24.86
CA GLN A 276 -2.87 -5.91 24.83
C GLN A 276 -3.50 -5.45 23.52
N SER A 277 -4.28 -6.34 22.88
CA SER A 277 -4.98 -6.04 21.63
C SER A 277 -5.93 -4.85 21.77
N GLU A 278 -6.63 -4.79 22.90
CA GLU A 278 -7.60 -3.77 23.26
C GLU A 278 -6.95 -2.38 23.46
N ASN A 279 -5.68 -2.34 23.81
CA ASN A 279 -4.98 -1.10 24.10
C ASN A 279 -4.25 -0.49 22.89
N LYS A 280 -4.11 -1.26 21.79
CA LYS A 280 -3.33 -0.80 20.63
C LYS A 280 -3.91 0.43 19.95
N HIS A 281 -5.25 0.52 19.93
CA HIS A 281 -5.96 1.61 19.25
C HIS A 281 -6.41 2.74 20.18
N LEU A 282 -6.11 2.65 21.48
CA LEU A 282 -6.52 3.67 22.43
C LEU A 282 -5.78 4.98 22.19
N PRO A 283 -6.47 6.14 22.31
CA PRO A 283 -5.84 7.46 22.17
C PRO A 283 -4.70 7.73 23.16
N GLU A 284 -4.71 7.03 24.32
CA GLU A 284 -3.66 7.09 25.33
C GLU A 284 -2.36 6.41 24.87
N ASN A 285 -2.42 5.47 23.94
CA ASN A 285 -1.25 4.79 23.43
C ASN A 285 -0.47 5.69 22.46
N LYS A 286 0.54 6.36 22.97
CA LYS A 286 1.35 7.33 22.22
C LYS A 286 2.59 6.73 21.54
N GLU A 287 2.84 5.43 21.71
CA GLU A 287 3.92 4.76 20.97
C GLU A 287 3.51 4.32 19.55
N VAL A 288 2.22 4.29 19.25
CA VAL A 288 1.73 3.80 17.97
C VAL A 288 1.85 4.87 16.89
N LEU A 289 2.78 4.68 15.96
CA LEU A 289 2.96 5.57 14.81
C LEU A 289 2.00 5.23 13.66
N TYR A 290 1.74 3.95 13.44
CA TYR A 290 0.85 3.45 12.41
C TYR A 290 0.22 2.12 12.84
N LEU A 291 -1.09 2.05 12.82
CA LEU A 291 -1.85 0.86 13.14
C LEU A 291 -2.88 0.59 12.04
N SER A 292 -2.74 -0.53 11.35
CA SER A 292 -3.74 -0.99 10.39
C SER A 292 -4.77 -1.88 11.09
N LEU A 293 -6.03 -1.46 11.10
CA LEU A 293 -7.14 -2.17 11.78
C LEU A 293 -7.97 -3.00 10.80
N ILE A 294 -8.40 -4.21 11.22
CA ILE A 294 -9.36 -5.05 10.46
C ILE A 294 -10.81 -4.64 10.74
N HIS A 295 -11.10 -4.33 11.97
CA HIS A 295 -12.44 -3.95 12.40
C HIS A 295 -12.36 -2.60 13.08
N ILE A 296 -12.69 -1.56 12.35
CA ILE A 296 -13.31 -0.41 12.96
C ILE A 296 -14.75 -0.87 13.16
N SER A 297 -15.10 -1.27 14.38
CA SER A 297 -16.52 -1.31 14.75
C SER A 297 -16.98 0.12 14.56
N GLU A 298 -17.79 0.35 13.53
CA GLU A 298 -18.49 1.62 13.42
C GLU A 298 -19.25 1.87 14.73
N PRO A 299 -19.21 3.11 15.23
CA PRO A 299 -19.92 3.48 16.46
C PRO A 299 -21.42 3.31 16.32
#